data_ca570128efd5e410fdcf2078232676d6
#
_entry.id   ca570128efd5e410fdcf2078232676d6
#
_cell.length_a   1.000
_cell.length_b   1.000
_cell.length_c   1.000
_cell.angle_alpha   90.00
_cell.angle_beta   90.00
_cell.angle_gamma   90.00
#
_symmetry.space_group_name_H-M   'P 1'
#
loop_
_entity.id
_entity.type
_entity.pdbx_description
1 polymer ?
#
loop_
_entity_poly.entity_id
_entity_poly.type
_entity_poly.pdbx_seq_one_letter_code
_entity_poly.pdbx_strand_id
1 'polypeptide(L)'
;VDTRTDTISNIASYYGVKSKTLQRHYKHQVSGFKQWEQLCHAEDYLIYPENVTPHLSIDEESLSKGELYTFVTNKNKGVKNKKSVVAVINGTDAKTIQEVLEKIALSKRKEVKEVSMDMAPSMGLAIKNSFPNCSMVIDRFHVVRLVMDAMQHIRVTLRWAAIKAENNTIKQAKSNKEKYIPEVLSNGDTLKQLLARSKYLLYKTEDEWTVNQSKRAGLLFEKYPLLKTAYKFALQFRAIYKNTVKSAALEQFQKWKDKVEQSKIEEFNTAVNSLEHHLDNILNFF
;
A
#
# COMPACT_ATOMS: atom_id res chain seq x y z
N VAL A 1 24.82 -15.58 -18.99
CA VAL A 1 24.13 -14.68 -18.04
C VAL A 1 22.67 -14.59 -18.40
N ASP A 2 22.30 -14.32 -19.65
CA ASP A 2 20.91 -14.12 -20.09
C ASP A 2 20.03 -15.36 -20.03
N THR A 3 20.62 -16.55 -20.04
CA THR A 3 19.87 -17.83 -20.08
C THR A 3 19.79 -18.54 -18.73
N ARG A 4 20.43 -18.02 -17.69
CA ARG A 4 20.46 -18.63 -16.36
C ARG A 4 19.88 -17.68 -15.33
N THR A 5 19.06 -18.23 -14.42
CA THR A 5 18.48 -17.51 -13.27
C THR A 5 19.48 -17.33 -12.12
N ASP A 6 20.78 -17.32 -12.40
CA ASP A 6 21.82 -17.21 -11.38
C ASP A 6 22.37 -15.78 -11.28
N THR A 7 22.93 -15.44 -10.14
CA THR A 7 23.51 -14.10 -9.91
C THR A 7 24.87 -13.97 -10.60
N ILE A 8 25.20 -12.74 -11.03
CA ILE A 8 26.52 -12.43 -11.57
C ILE A 8 27.65 -12.84 -10.59
N SER A 9 27.40 -12.72 -9.30
CA SER A 9 28.36 -13.09 -8.25
C SER A 9 28.64 -14.60 -8.27
N ASN A 10 27.61 -15.42 -8.35
CA ASN A 10 27.76 -16.88 -8.41
C ASN A 10 28.45 -17.31 -9.70
N ILE A 11 28.03 -16.73 -10.82
CA ILE A 11 28.67 -17.02 -12.13
C ILE A 11 30.15 -16.62 -12.10
N ALA A 12 30.46 -15.44 -11.56
CA ALA A 12 31.84 -14.96 -11.43
C ALA A 12 32.69 -15.88 -10.56
N SER A 13 32.14 -16.37 -9.44
CA SER A 13 32.79 -17.32 -8.53
C SER A 13 33.07 -18.64 -9.24
N TYR A 14 32.10 -19.15 -10.00
CA TYR A 14 32.24 -20.40 -10.75
C TYR A 14 33.39 -20.35 -11.79
N TYR A 15 33.55 -19.21 -12.45
CA TYR A 15 34.60 -19.01 -13.46
C TYR A 15 35.89 -18.36 -12.89
N GLY A 16 36.02 -18.20 -11.58
CA GLY A 16 37.20 -17.65 -10.94
C GLY A 16 37.51 -16.19 -11.27
N VAL A 17 36.48 -15.40 -11.67
CA VAL A 17 36.63 -13.99 -12.05
C VAL A 17 36.01 -13.06 -11.00
N LYS A 18 36.48 -11.80 -10.92
CA LYS A 18 35.88 -10.83 -10.00
C LYS A 18 34.48 -10.42 -10.49
N SER A 19 33.47 -10.50 -9.64
CA SER A 19 32.07 -10.17 -9.93
C SER A 19 31.91 -8.78 -10.58
N LYS A 20 32.58 -7.74 -10.05
CA LYS A 20 32.57 -6.38 -10.63
C LYS A 20 33.14 -6.33 -12.05
N THR A 21 34.16 -7.14 -12.34
CA THR A 21 34.77 -7.22 -13.67
C THR A 21 33.82 -7.87 -14.66
N LEU A 22 33.19 -8.99 -14.26
CA LEU A 22 32.19 -9.69 -15.07
C LEU A 22 30.98 -8.77 -15.34
N GLN A 23 30.46 -8.10 -14.32
CA GLN A 23 29.36 -7.15 -14.46
C GLN A 23 29.67 -6.02 -15.43
N ARG A 24 30.86 -5.40 -15.32
CA ARG A 24 31.30 -4.33 -16.20
C ARG A 24 31.46 -4.83 -17.64
N HIS A 25 32.07 -6.00 -17.83
CA HIS A 25 32.23 -6.59 -19.16
C HIS A 25 30.87 -6.90 -19.80
N TYR A 26 29.97 -7.55 -19.04
CA TYR A 26 28.60 -7.83 -19.50
C TYR A 26 27.89 -6.54 -19.91
N LYS A 27 27.86 -5.53 -19.04
CA LYS A 27 27.20 -4.24 -19.30
C LYS A 27 27.74 -3.56 -20.58
N HIS A 28 29.03 -3.54 -20.80
CA HIS A 28 29.64 -2.75 -21.87
C HIS A 28 29.91 -3.49 -23.19
N GLN A 29 29.93 -4.82 -23.15
CA GLN A 29 30.31 -5.61 -24.33
C GLN A 29 29.22 -6.59 -24.80
N VAL A 30 28.37 -7.08 -23.85
CA VAL A 30 27.44 -8.17 -24.14
C VAL A 30 25.98 -7.71 -24.16
N SER A 31 25.59 -6.84 -23.22
CA SER A 31 24.18 -6.48 -23.02
C SER A 31 23.59 -5.49 -24.02
N GLY A 32 24.38 -4.97 -24.96
CA GLY A 32 23.94 -3.89 -25.86
C GLY A 32 23.63 -2.56 -25.16
N PHE A 33 24.02 -2.39 -23.89
CA PHE A 33 23.67 -1.19 -23.09
C PHE A 33 24.11 0.13 -23.74
N LYS A 34 25.24 0.14 -24.44
CA LYS A 34 25.75 1.36 -25.12
C LYS A 34 24.91 1.76 -26.33
N GLN A 35 24.23 0.81 -26.96
CA GLN A 35 23.40 1.00 -28.15
C GLN A 35 21.90 1.14 -27.77
N TRP A 36 21.59 1.14 -26.47
CA TRP A 36 20.23 1.25 -26.01
C TRP A 36 19.67 2.64 -26.32
N GLU A 37 18.59 2.70 -27.08
CA GLU A 37 18.00 3.94 -27.58
C GLU A 37 17.60 4.92 -26.48
N GLN A 38 17.17 4.41 -25.32
CA GLN A 38 16.76 5.24 -24.19
C GLN A 38 17.92 5.65 -23.26
N LEU A 39 19.17 5.28 -23.58
CA LEU A 39 20.32 5.54 -22.70
C LEU A 39 20.51 7.03 -22.36
N CYS A 40 20.23 7.92 -23.32
CA CYS A 40 20.43 9.37 -23.16
C CYS A 40 19.52 10.04 -22.12
N HIS A 41 18.40 9.41 -21.77
CA HIS A 41 17.44 9.91 -20.78
C HIS A 41 17.05 8.86 -19.73
N ALA A 42 17.80 7.74 -19.63
CA ALA A 42 17.46 6.63 -18.75
C ALA A 42 17.56 6.96 -17.25
N GLU A 43 18.24 8.03 -16.87
CA GLU A 43 18.31 8.53 -15.49
C GLU A 43 17.04 9.31 -15.12
N ASP A 44 16.37 9.93 -16.10
CA ASP A 44 15.17 10.73 -15.89
C ASP A 44 13.89 9.92 -16.10
N TYR A 45 13.84 9.15 -17.19
CA TYR A 45 12.68 8.31 -17.49
C TYR A 45 12.99 7.17 -18.46
N LEU A 46 12.14 6.14 -18.43
CA LEU A 46 12.02 5.09 -19.45
C LEU A 46 10.58 5.06 -19.96
N ILE A 47 10.39 4.79 -21.25
CA ILE A 47 9.08 4.76 -21.87
C ILE A 47 8.97 3.64 -22.92
N TYR A 48 7.86 2.89 -22.87
CA TYR A 48 7.56 1.75 -23.72
C TYR A 48 6.12 1.87 -24.27
N PRO A 49 5.92 2.71 -25.31
CA PRO A 49 4.59 2.99 -25.85
C PRO A 49 3.87 1.77 -26.41
N GLU A 50 4.61 0.73 -26.79
CA GLU A 50 4.08 -0.55 -27.27
C GLU A 50 3.36 -1.35 -26.19
N ASN A 51 3.62 -1.05 -24.90
CA ASN A 51 3.00 -1.71 -23.74
C ASN A 51 1.70 -1.02 -23.29
N VAL A 52 1.31 0.09 -23.93
CA VAL A 52 0.05 0.79 -23.62
C VAL A 52 -1.15 -0.12 -23.95
N THR A 53 -2.07 -0.22 -23.01
CA THR A 53 -3.30 -1.01 -23.12
C THR A 53 -4.48 -0.21 -22.57
N PRO A 54 -5.72 -0.61 -22.81
CA PRO A 54 -6.90 0.10 -22.29
C PRO A 54 -6.94 0.25 -20.78
N HIS A 55 -6.24 -0.62 -20.04
CA HIS A 55 -6.21 -0.59 -18.57
C HIS A 55 -4.76 -0.46 -18.09
N LEU A 56 -4.47 0.62 -17.38
CA LEU A 56 -3.16 0.93 -16.80
C LEU A 56 -3.24 0.99 -15.27
N SER A 57 -2.08 0.93 -14.64
CA SER A 57 -1.88 1.25 -13.22
C SER A 57 -0.71 2.21 -13.10
N ILE A 58 -0.84 3.21 -12.23
CA ILE A 58 0.23 4.11 -11.83
C ILE A 58 0.44 3.98 -10.32
N ASP A 59 1.70 3.94 -9.89
CA ASP A 59 2.09 3.82 -8.48
C ASP A 59 3.46 4.44 -8.23
N GLU A 60 3.75 4.80 -7.00
CA GLU A 60 5.05 5.31 -6.56
C GLU A 60 5.85 4.21 -5.86
N GLU A 61 7.12 4.10 -6.21
CA GLU A 61 8.05 3.18 -5.59
C GLU A 61 9.34 3.89 -5.18
N SER A 62 9.78 3.64 -3.96
CA SER A 62 11.09 4.06 -3.50
C SER A 62 12.11 2.98 -3.85
N LEU A 63 13.04 3.32 -4.71
CA LEU A 63 14.17 2.46 -5.05
C LEU A 63 15.34 2.68 -4.08
N SER A 64 16.56 2.43 -4.52
CA SER A 64 17.75 2.62 -3.68
C SER A 64 17.95 4.09 -3.30
N LYS A 65 18.47 4.33 -2.07
CA LYS A 65 18.85 5.66 -1.54
C LYS A 65 17.69 6.64 -1.31
N GLY A 66 16.43 6.18 -1.31
CA GLY A 66 15.27 7.04 -1.06
C GLY A 66 14.79 7.84 -2.27
N GLU A 67 15.31 7.55 -3.45
CA GLU A 67 14.81 8.10 -4.70
C GLU A 67 13.40 7.56 -4.98
N LEU A 68 12.47 8.45 -5.31
CA LEU A 68 11.09 8.12 -5.62
C LEU A 68 10.89 8.10 -7.13
N TYR A 69 10.30 7.02 -7.61
CA TYR A 69 9.97 6.83 -9.02
C TYR A 69 8.48 6.57 -9.19
N THR A 70 7.92 7.11 -10.25
CA THR A 70 6.57 6.78 -10.69
C THR A 70 6.62 5.67 -11.74
N PHE A 71 5.87 4.60 -11.50
CA PHE A 71 5.75 3.46 -12.41
C PHE A 71 4.38 3.45 -13.08
N VAL A 72 4.35 3.40 -14.39
CA VAL A 72 3.12 3.13 -15.15
C VAL A 72 3.22 1.74 -15.76
N THR A 73 2.26 0.89 -15.45
CA THR A 73 2.22 -0.51 -15.90
C THR A 73 0.89 -0.86 -16.56
N ASN A 74 0.87 -1.80 -17.49
CA ASN A 74 -0.38 -2.33 -18.00
C ASN A 74 -1.02 -3.33 -17.03
N LYS A 75 -2.37 -3.40 -17.04
CA LYS A 75 -3.18 -4.32 -16.21
C LYS A 75 -3.78 -5.49 -16.98
N ASN A 76 -3.49 -5.65 -18.26
CA ASN A 76 -4.12 -6.69 -19.07
C ASN A 76 -3.80 -8.10 -18.54
N LYS A 77 -4.87 -8.80 -18.17
CA LYS A 77 -4.85 -10.22 -17.79
C LYS A 77 -5.06 -11.08 -19.05
N GLY A 78 -4.01 -11.33 -19.82
CA GLY A 78 -4.08 -12.26 -20.95
C GLY A 78 -2.91 -13.21 -20.95
N VAL A 79 -3.10 -14.43 -21.41
CA VAL A 79 -2.09 -15.52 -21.41
C VAL A 79 -0.78 -15.14 -22.13
N LYS A 80 -0.80 -14.11 -22.98
CA LYS A 80 0.37 -13.58 -23.70
C LYS A 80 0.86 -12.22 -23.19
N ASN A 81 0.06 -11.47 -22.41
CA ASN A 81 0.45 -10.15 -21.91
C ASN A 81 0.79 -10.24 -20.41
N LYS A 82 2.04 -10.51 -20.11
CA LYS A 82 2.60 -10.29 -18.77
C LYS A 82 2.41 -8.80 -18.44
N LYS A 83 2.21 -8.47 -17.16
CA LYS A 83 2.30 -7.09 -16.69
C LYS A 83 3.61 -6.50 -17.21
N SER A 84 3.51 -5.44 -18.01
CA SER A 84 4.67 -4.81 -18.63
C SER A 84 4.73 -3.36 -18.21
N VAL A 85 5.93 -2.83 -18.07
CA VAL A 85 6.17 -1.42 -17.78
C VAL A 85 5.82 -0.61 -19.03
N VAL A 86 5.05 0.46 -18.84
CA VAL A 86 4.74 1.47 -19.87
C VAL A 86 5.66 2.67 -19.71
N ALA A 87 5.89 3.10 -18.46
CA ALA A 87 6.86 4.15 -18.15
C ALA A 87 7.44 3.96 -16.75
N VAL A 88 8.69 4.38 -16.58
CA VAL A 88 9.34 4.62 -15.27
C VAL A 88 9.81 6.06 -15.30
N ILE A 89 9.47 6.85 -14.30
CA ILE A 89 9.69 8.29 -14.26
C ILE A 89 10.39 8.63 -12.96
N ASN A 90 11.51 9.32 -13.01
CA ASN A 90 12.21 9.81 -11.83
C ASN A 90 11.47 11.05 -11.31
N GLY A 91 10.81 10.91 -10.15
CA GLY A 91 9.97 11.93 -9.54
C GLY A 91 8.49 11.55 -9.47
N THR A 92 7.73 12.34 -8.70
CA THR A 92 6.32 12.09 -8.37
C THR A 92 5.45 13.33 -8.56
N ASP A 93 6.01 14.42 -9.08
CA ASP A 93 5.24 15.62 -9.36
C ASP A 93 4.43 15.51 -10.65
N ALA A 94 3.24 16.13 -10.67
CA ALA A 94 2.28 16.01 -11.75
C ALA A 94 2.83 16.46 -13.12
N LYS A 95 3.66 17.52 -13.13
CA LYS A 95 4.20 18.10 -14.36
C LYS A 95 5.22 17.16 -14.99
N THR A 96 6.17 16.64 -14.21
CA THR A 96 7.18 15.68 -14.68
C THR A 96 6.52 14.41 -15.22
N ILE A 97 5.52 13.88 -14.50
CA ILE A 97 4.77 12.70 -14.96
C ILE A 97 4.08 12.99 -16.29
N GLN A 98 3.37 14.13 -16.39
CA GLN A 98 2.67 14.54 -17.60
C GLN A 98 3.62 14.70 -18.79
N GLU A 99 4.74 15.42 -18.64
CA GLU A 99 5.72 15.66 -19.71
C GLU A 99 6.29 14.36 -20.30
N VAL A 100 6.47 13.34 -19.47
CA VAL A 100 6.92 12.02 -19.93
C VAL A 100 5.80 11.27 -20.62
N LEU A 101 4.59 11.23 -20.05
CA LEU A 101 3.45 10.52 -20.62
C LEU A 101 3.01 11.14 -21.97
N GLU A 102 3.16 12.44 -22.13
CA GLU A 102 2.86 13.13 -23.40
C GLU A 102 3.80 12.78 -24.56
N LYS A 103 4.95 12.16 -24.29
CA LYS A 103 5.81 11.57 -25.34
C LYS A 103 5.17 10.33 -25.98
N ILE A 104 4.19 9.71 -25.35
CA ILE A 104 3.35 8.67 -25.97
C ILE A 104 2.41 9.34 -26.96
N ALA A 105 2.34 8.83 -28.18
CA ALA A 105 1.47 9.37 -29.23
C ALA A 105 0.01 9.49 -28.72
N LEU A 106 -0.64 10.63 -29.03
CA LEU A 106 -2.00 10.92 -28.57
C LEU A 106 -2.99 9.83 -28.98
N SER A 107 -2.82 9.21 -30.14
CA SER A 107 -3.65 8.08 -30.59
C SER A 107 -3.65 6.94 -29.57
N LYS A 108 -2.48 6.53 -29.10
CA LYS A 108 -2.35 5.49 -28.04
C LYS A 108 -2.89 5.95 -26.69
N ARG A 109 -2.64 7.20 -26.30
CA ARG A 109 -3.19 7.75 -25.05
C ARG A 109 -4.73 7.78 -25.05
N LYS A 110 -5.37 7.96 -26.19
CA LYS A 110 -6.84 7.91 -26.35
C LYS A 110 -7.42 6.48 -26.24
N GLU A 111 -6.61 5.44 -26.42
CA GLU A 111 -7.02 4.04 -26.25
C GLU A 111 -7.17 3.64 -24.77
N VAL A 112 -6.56 4.39 -23.85
CA VAL A 112 -6.63 4.13 -22.41
C VAL A 112 -8.03 4.47 -21.90
N LYS A 113 -8.69 3.48 -21.30
CA LYS A 113 -10.06 3.57 -20.77
C LYS A 113 -10.08 3.71 -19.26
N GLU A 114 -9.09 3.12 -18.58
CA GLU A 114 -9.02 3.08 -17.13
C GLU A 114 -7.57 3.21 -16.66
N VAL A 115 -7.36 4.03 -15.65
CA VAL A 115 -6.09 4.10 -14.92
C VAL A 115 -6.36 3.90 -13.43
N SER A 116 -5.78 2.85 -12.88
CA SER A 116 -5.80 2.58 -11.44
C SER A 116 -4.63 3.31 -10.77
N MET A 117 -4.89 3.99 -9.67
CA MET A 117 -3.93 4.82 -8.96
C MET A 117 -4.19 4.82 -7.45
N ASP A 118 -3.25 5.36 -6.67
CA ASP A 118 -3.50 5.71 -5.29
C ASP A 118 -4.35 7.01 -5.14
N MET A 119 -4.43 7.56 -3.94
CA MET A 119 -5.17 8.81 -3.68
C MET A 119 -4.30 10.07 -3.81
N ALA A 120 -3.09 10.00 -4.41
CA ALA A 120 -2.21 11.16 -4.56
C ALA A 120 -2.77 12.16 -5.59
N PRO A 121 -2.96 13.44 -5.20
CA PRO A 121 -3.51 14.45 -6.12
C PRO A 121 -2.64 14.70 -7.35
N SER A 122 -1.31 14.59 -7.21
CA SER A 122 -0.34 14.75 -8.30
C SER A 122 -0.56 13.73 -9.42
N MET A 123 -0.75 12.46 -9.05
CA MET A 123 -1.06 11.40 -10.03
C MET A 123 -2.40 11.64 -10.72
N GLY A 124 -3.44 12.00 -9.96
CA GLY A 124 -4.76 12.29 -10.53
C GLY A 124 -4.71 13.41 -11.58
N LEU A 125 -3.97 14.49 -11.29
CA LEU A 125 -3.79 15.60 -12.21
C LEU A 125 -3.03 15.17 -13.48
N ALA A 126 -1.91 14.46 -13.32
CA ALA A 126 -1.11 13.98 -14.43
C ALA A 126 -1.93 13.05 -15.35
N ILE A 127 -2.68 12.11 -14.78
CA ILE A 127 -3.51 11.16 -15.53
C ILE A 127 -4.63 11.88 -16.29
N LYS A 128 -5.34 12.80 -15.63
CA LYS A 128 -6.41 13.59 -16.24
C LYS A 128 -5.92 14.34 -17.48
N ASN A 129 -4.72 14.91 -17.41
CA ASN A 129 -4.14 15.68 -18.52
C ASN A 129 -3.57 14.77 -19.61
N SER A 130 -2.98 13.63 -19.25
CA SER A 130 -2.29 12.75 -20.22
C SER A 130 -3.24 11.82 -20.98
N PHE A 131 -4.31 11.31 -20.35
CA PHE A 131 -5.21 10.31 -20.93
C PHE A 131 -6.64 10.84 -21.03
N PRO A 132 -7.01 11.48 -22.14
CA PRO A 132 -8.26 12.26 -22.23
C PRO A 132 -9.55 11.44 -22.14
N ASN A 133 -9.50 10.13 -22.40
CA ASN A 133 -10.66 9.25 -22.44
C ASN A 133 -10.75 8.28 -21.25
N CYS A 134 -9.85 8.40 -20.26
CA CYS A 134 -9.78 7.44 -19.19
C CYS A 134 -10.69 7.78 -18.00
N SER A 135 -11.21 6.74 -17.36
CA SER A 135 -11.76 6.79 -16.00
C SER A 135 -10.63 6.53 -14.99
N MET A 136 -10.56 7.33 -13.95
CA MET A 136 -9.65 7.08 -12.84
C MET A 136 -10.30 6.14 -11.83
N VAL A 137 -9.56 5.15 -11.36
CA VAL A 137 -10.00 4.19 -10.34
C VAL A 137 -9.00 4.21 -9.20
N ILE A 138 -9.47 4.48 -7.99
CA ILE A 138 -8.57 4.37 -6.82
C ILE A 138 -8.35 2.90 -6.49
N ASP A 139 -7.09 2.51 -6.33
CA ASP A 139 -6.73 1.15 -6.00
C ASP A 139 -7.31 0.74 -4.64
N ARG A 140 -8.06 -0.36 -4.64
CA ARG A 140 -8.69 -0.94 -3.46
C ARG A 140 -7.71 -1.11 -2.29
N PHE A 141 -6.46 -1.45 -2.56
CA PHE A 141 -5.46 -1.66 -1.51
C PHE A 141 -5.26 -0.39 -0.69
N HIS A 142 -5.08 0.76 -1.34
CA HIS A 142 -4.85 2.04 -0.67
C HIS A 142 -6.10 2.50 0.10
N VAL A 143 -7.28 2.31 -0.47
CA VAL A 143 -8.56 2.65 0.17
C VAL A 143 -8.79 1.82 1.44
N VAL A 144 -8.64 0.50 1.33
CA VAL A 144 -8.80 -0.41 2.48
C VAL A 144 -7.72 -0.15 3.53
N ARG A 145 -6.49 0.10 3.12
CA ARG A 145 -5.37 0.42 4.02
C ARG A 145 -5.67 1.66 4.86
N LEU A 146 -6.23 2.73 4.27
CA LEU A 146 -6.58 3.95 5.00
C LEU A 146 -7.50 3.65 6.20
N VAL A 147 -8.54 2.85 6.00
CA VAL A 147 -9.49 2.46 7.06
C VAL A 147 -8.84 1.53 8.08
N MET A 148 -8.00 0.60 7.63
CA MET A 148 -7.26 -0.30 8.53
C MET A 148 -6.23 0.47 9.37
N ASP A 149 -5.59 1.49 8.81
CA ASP A 149 -4.62 2.33 9.51
C ASP A 149 -5.31 3.19 10.59
N ALA A 150 -6.55 3.67 10.37
CA ALA A 150 -7.34 4.33 11.41
C ALA A 150 -7.55 3.41 12.63
N MET A 151 -7.94 2.15 12.42
CA MET A 151 -8.05 1.14 13.49
C MET A 151 -6.69 0.88 14.17
N GLN A 152 -5.62 0.75 13.39
CA GLN A 152 -4.27 0.52 13.93
C GLN A 152 -3.75 1.71 14.73
N HIS A 153 -4.12 2.93 14.35
CA HIS A 153 -3.78 4.13 15.11
C HIS A 153 -4.38 4.08 16.52
N ILE A 154 -5.67 3.72 16.65
CA ILE A 154 -6.32 3.52 17.95
C ILE A 154 -5.56 2.47 18.79
N ARG A 155 -5.21 1.32 18.19
CA ARG A 155 -4.43 0.29 18.88
C ARG A 155 -3.08 0.81 19.37
N VAL A 156 -2.38 1.58 18.56
CA VAL A 156 -1.07 2.16 18.90
C VAL A 156 -1.20 3.18 20.03
N THR A 157 -2.20 4.05 19.98
CA THR A 157 -2.50 5.04 21.02
C THR A 157 -2.77 4.37 22.37
N LEU A 158 -3.62 3.33 22.37
CA LEU A 158 -3.89 2.52 23.57
C LEU A 158 -2.63 1.83 24.10
N ARG A 159 -1.76 1.34 23.21
CA ARG A 159 -0.48 0.73 23.61
C ARG A 159 0.45 1.74 24.28
N TRP A 160 0.55 2.95 23.76
CA TRP A 160 1.35 3.99 24.38
C TRP A 160 0.80 4.41 25.74
N ALA A 161 -0.52 4.48 25.89
CA ALA A 161 -1.16 4.72 27.17
C ALA A 161 -0.82 3.62 28.20
N ALA A 162 -0.90 2.34 27.79
CA ALA A 162 -0.54 1.21 28.64
C ALA A 162 0.96 1.24 29.07
N ILE A 163 1.86 1.57 28.16
CA ILE A 163 3.30 1.72 28.45
C ILE A 163 3.51 2.87 29.45
N LYS A 164 2.86 4.01 29.25
CA LYS A 164 2.95 5.17 30.16
C LYS A 164 2.46 4.82 31.55
N ALA A 165 1.32 4.14 31.66
CA ALA A 165 0.77 3.68 32.95
C ALA A 165 1.74 2.74 33.66
N GLU A 166 2.27 1.73 32.98
CA GLU A 166 3.24 0.79 33.53
C GLU A 166 4.52 1.48 34.01
N ASN A 167 5.07 2.41 33.20
CA ASN A 167 6.25 3.18 33.56
C ASN A 167 6.03 4.03 34.86
N ASN A 168 4.82 4.58 35.03
CA ASN A 168 4.48 5.31 36.25
C ASN A 168 4.43 4.38 37.46
N THR A 169 3.82 3.19 37.31
CA THR A 169 3.80 2.19 38.40
C THR A 169 5.22 1.73 38.77
N ILE A 170 6.09 1.51 37.78
CA ILE A 170 7.51 1.17 38.03
C ILE A 170 8.21 2.28 38.81
N LYS A 171 7.98 3.55 38.45
CA LYS A 171 8.58 4.70 39.16
C LYS A 171 8.10 4.77 40.61
N GLN A 172 6.79 4.56 40.85
CA GLN A 172 6.21 4.52 42.20
C GLN A 172 6.79 3.39 43.04
N ALA A 173 6.84 2.16 42.52
CA ALA A 173 7.44 1.03 43.20
C ALA A 173 8.90 1.30 43.59
N LYS A 174 9.67 1.90 42.64
CA LYS A 174 11.07 2.30 42.92
C LYS A 174 11.18 3.34 44.04
N SER A 175 10.27 4.33 44.05
CA SER A 175 10.26 5.35 45.14
C SER A 175 9.95 4.72 46.50
N ASN A 176 9.06 3.72 46.51
CA ASN A 176 8.69 2.97 47.71
C ASN A 176 9.71 1.89 48.10
N LYS A 177 10.80 1.71 47.33
CA LYS A 177 11.78 0.60 47.48
C LYS A 177 11.13 -0.78 47.35
N GLU A 178 10.07 -0.88 46.59
CA GLU A 178 9.34 -2.13 46.30
C GLU A 178 9.75 -2.72 44.96
N LYS A 179 9.64 -4.05 44.83
CA LYS A 179 9.88 -4.73 43.56
C LYS A 179 8.64 -4.62 42.70
N TYR A 180 8.77 -4.02 41.51
CA TYR A 180 7.68 -4.03 40.53
C TYR A 180 7.42 -5.46 40.02
N ILE A 181 6.15 -5.87 40.06
CA ILE A 181 5.65 -7.12 39.45
C ILE A 181 4.61 -6.72 38.40
N PRO A 182 4.81 -7.06 37.11
CA PRO A 182 3.83 -6.72 36.09
C PRO A 182 2.52 -7.50 36.27
N GLU A 183 1.39 -6.84 36.09
CA GLU A 183 0.10 -7.49 35.98
C GLU A 183 0.03 -8.30 34.69
N VAL A 184 -0.29 -9.58 34.80
CA VAL A 184 -0.34 -10.54 33.70
C VAL A 184 -1.78 -11.00 33.52
N LEU A 185 -2.26 -10.97 32.27
CA LEU A 185 -3.60 -11.44 31.89
C LEU A 185 -3.63 -12.98 31.82
N SER A 186 -4.85 -13.56 31.72
CA SER A 186 -5.06 -15.01 31.68
C SER A 186 -4.34 -15.74 30.53
N ASN A 187 -3.94 -15.02 29.49
CA ASN A 187 -3.15 -15.55 28.35
C ASN A 187 -1.63 -15.36 28.49
N GLY A 188 -1.15 -14.86 29.65
CA GLY A 188 0.25 -14.60 29.89
C GLY A 188 0.79 -13.27 29.35
N ASP A 189 -0.02 -12.45 28.70
CA ASP A 189 0.39 -11.13 28.21
C ASP A 189 0.19 -10.05 29.28
N THR A 190 1.06 -9.05 29.35
CA THR A 190 0.73 -7.75 29.96
C THR A 190 -0.13 -6.92 29.01
N LEU A 191 -0.78 -5.84 29.46
CA LEU A 191 -1.61 -4.99 28.61
C LEU A 191 -0.84 -4.45 27.39
N LYS A 192 0.39 -3.98 27.57
CA LYS A 192 1.23 -3.52 26.45
C LYS A 192 1.59 -4.63 25.46
N GLN A 193 1.78 -5.87 25.96
CA GLN A 193 2.06 -7.05 25.12
C GLN A 193 0.80 -7.51 24.37
N LEU A 194 -0.35 -7.52 25.02
CA LEU A 194 -1.64 -7.79 24.38
C LEU A 194 -1.86 -6.88 23.18
N LEU A 195 -1.71 -5.57 23.35
CA LEU A 195 -1.86 -4.58 22.27
C LEU A 195 -0.79 -4.72 21.19
N ALA A 196 0.48 -5.02 21.54
CA ALA A 196 1.54 -5.23 20.57
C ALA A 196 1.30 -6.47 19.69
N ARG A 197 0.99 -7.60 20.34
CA ARG A 197 0.80 -8.91 19.69
C ARG A 197 -0.51 -9.02 18.92
N SER A 198 -1.44 -8.07 19.12
CA SER A 198 -2.72 -8.01 18.42
C SER A 198 -2.66 -7.35 17.04
N LYS A 199 -1.53 -6.77 16.62
CA LYS A 199 -1.40 -6.07 15.33
C LYS A 199 -1.93 -6.88 14.16
N TYR A 200 -1.42 -8.08 13.97
CA TYR A 200 -1.72 -8.89 12.78
C TYR A 200 -3.08 -9.60 12.86
N LEU A 201 -3.60 -9.92 14.05
CA LEU A 201 -4.93 -10.53 14.17
C LEU A 201 -6.05 -9.56 13.77
N LEU A 202 -5.83 -8.24 13.94
CA LEU A 202 -6.80 -7.22 13.57
C LEU A 202 -6.91 -6.99 12.04
N TYR A 203 -5.96 -7.49 11.26
CA TYR A 203 -6.08 -7.51 9.78
C TYR A 203 -6.88 -8.71 9.26
N LYS A 204 -7.11 -9.73 10.09
CA LYS A 204 -7.83 -10.95 9.75
C LYS A 204 -9.30 -10.85 10.12
N THR A 205 -10.13 -11.65 9.46
CA THR A 205 -11.49 -11.94 9.92
C THR A 205 -11.48 -12.97 11.06
N GLU A 206 -12.56 -13.08 11.83
CA GLU A 206 -12.60 -13.95 13.01
C GLU A 206 -12.42 -15.44 12.67
N ASP A 207 -12.88 -15.86 11.50
CA ASP A 207 -12.75 -17.22 10.96
C ASP A 207 -11.29 -17.56 10.53
N GLU A 208 -10.46 -16.54 10.28
CA GLU A 208 -9.04 -16.72 9.96
C GLU A 208 -8.14 -16.78 11.20
N TRP A 209 -8.69 -16.61 12.40
CA TRP A 209 -7.91 -16.64 13.63
C TRP A 209 -7.54 -18.06 14.07
N THR A 210 -6.30 -18.23 14.50
CA THR A 210 -5.92 -19.41 15.27
C THR A 210 -6.58 -19.38 16.65
N VAL A 211 -6.65 -20.53 17.33
CA VAL A 211 -7.21 -20.62 18.69
C VAL A 211 -6.57 -19.60 19.64
N ASN A 212 -5.24 -19.42 19.57
CA ASN A 212 -4.52 -18.44 20.40
C ASN A 212 -4.84 -17.00 20.01
N GLN A 213 -5.05 -16.73 18.71
CA GLN A 213 -5.47 -15.40 18.24
C GLN A 213 -6.90 -15.08 18.70
N SER A 214 -7.80 -16.05 18.65
CA SER A 214 -9.19 -15.89 19.13
C SER A 214 -9.23 -15.57 20.63
N LYS A 215 -8.49 -16.33 21.46
CA LYS A 215 -8.38 -16.05 22.90
C LYS A 215 -7.82 -14.64 23.16
N ARG A 216 -6.78 -14.25 22.42
CA ARG A 216 -6.19 -12.90 22.54
C ARG A 216 -7.15 -11.81 22.10
N ALA A 217 -7.91 -12.01 21.02
CA ALA A 217 -8.93 -11.08 20.54
C ALA A 217 -10.06 -10.89 21.57
N GLY A 218 -10.50 -11.98 22.22
CA GLY A 218 -11.49 -11.93 23.29
C GLY A 218 -11.05 -11.00 24.42
N LEU A 219 -9.86 -11.23 24.98
CA LEU A 219 -9.28 -10.38 26.02
C LEU A 219 -9.06 -8.93 25.54
N LEU A 220 -8.59 -8.74 24.31
CA LEU A 220 -8.39 -7.42 23.73
C LEU A 220 -9.70 -6.63 23.67
N PHE A 221 -10.75 -7.23 23.19
CA PHE A 221 -12.06 -6.57 23.02
C PHE A 221 -12.82 -6.39 24.31
N GLU A 222 -12.59 -7.24 25.32
CA GLU A 222 -13.08 -7.05 26.68
C GLU A 222 -12.43 -5.81 27.33
N LYS A 223 -11.11 -5.71 27.25
CA LYS A 223 -10.36 -4.60 27.86
C LYS A 223 -10.51 -3.28 27.08
N TYR A 224 -10.72 -3.36 25.76
CA TYR A 224 -10.77 -2.19 24.86
C TYR A 224 -11.99 -2.25 23.92
N PRO A 225 -13.21 -1.95 24.43
CA PRO A 225 -14.44 -1.97 23.61
C PRO A 225 -14.39 -1.03 22.39
N LEU A 226 -13.69 0.11 22.52
CA LEU A 226 -13.46 1.04 21.41
C LEU A 226 -12.74 0.34 20.25
N LEU A 227 -11.71 -0.44 20.53
CA LEU A 227 -10.97 -1.16 19.51
C LEU A 227 -11.81 -2.27 18.86
N LYS A 228 -12.73 -2.89 19.61
CA LYS A 228 -13.73 -3.82 19.04
C LYS A 228 -14.64 -3.12 18.02
N THR A 229 -15.10 -1.92 18.33
CA THR A 229 -15.93 -1.10 17.43
C THR A 229 -15.14 -0.73 16.17
N ALA A 230 -13.91 -0.25 16.34
CA ALA A 230 -13.00 0.07 15.24
C ALA A 230 -12.72 -1.15 14.32
N TYR A 231 -12.50 -2.32 14.90
CA TYR A 231 -12.33 -3.57 14.15
C TYR A 231 -13.57 -3.92 13.33
N LYS A 232 -14.77 -3.81 13.92
CA LYS A 232 -16.01 -4.04 13.18
C LYS A 232 -16.19 -3.07 12.01
N PHE A 233 -15.88 -1.78 12.19
CA PHE A 233 -15.94 -0.80 11.12
C PHE A 233 -14.98 -1.15 9.98
N ALA A 234 -13.74 -1.53 10.31
CA ALA A 234 -12.76 -1.92 9.31
C ALA A 234 -13.20 -3.15 8.49
N LEU A 235 -13.80 -4.15 9.15
CA LEU A 235 -14.35 -5.32 8.45
C LEU A 235 -15.59 -4.99 7.60
N GLN A 236 -16.50 -4.17 8.11
CA GLN A 236 -17.68 -3.72 7.36
C GLN A 236 -17.27 -2.95 6.10
N PHE A 237 -16.28 -2.07 6.21
CA PHE A 237 -15.75 -1.37 5.05
C PHE A 237 -15.15 -2.32 4.00
N ARG A 238 -14.33 -3.29 4.42
CA ARG A 238 -13.80 -4.31 3.51
C ARG A 238 -14.88 -5.10 2.79
N ALA A 239 -16.03 -5.32 3.45
CA ALA A 239 -17.15 -6.05 2.87
C ALA A 239 -17.82 -5.29 1.71
N ILE A 240 -17.72 -3.95 1.63
CA ILE A 240 -18.23 -3.14 0.52
C ILE A 240 -17.63 -3.62 -0.80
N TYR A 241 -16.36 -3.99 -0.81
CA TYR A 241 -15.66 -4.50 -2.00
C TYR A 241 -16.07 -5.92 -2.45
N LYS A 242 -17.04 -6.54 -1.78
CA LYS A 242 -17.69 -7.77 -2.25
C LYS A 242 -18.84 -7.50 -3.22
N ASN A 243 -19.29 -6.23 -3.33
CA ASN A 243 -20.29 -5.85 -4.30
C ASN A 243 -19.71 -5.89 -5.72
N THR A 244 -20.60 -6.08 -6.68
CA THR A 244 -20.31 -6.03 -8.12
C THR A 244 -21.05 -4.90 -8.82
N VAL A 245 -21.86 -4.14 -8.07
CA VAL A 245 -22.72 -3.08 -8.60
C VAL A 245 -22.44 -1.78 -7.85
N LYS A 246 -22.12 -0.73 -8.59
CA LYS A 246 -21.77 0.60 -8.09
C LYS A 246 -22.80 1.19 -7.12
N SER A 247 -24.11 1.09 -7.45
CA SER A 247 -25.18 1.61 -6.60
C SER A 247 -25.27 0.89 -5.25
N ALA A 248 -25.10 -0.43 -5.22
CA ALA A 248 -25.10 -1.22 -4.01
C ALA A 248 -23.86 -0.91 -3.12
N ALA A 249 -22.70 -0.70 -3.75
CA ALA A 249 -21.49 -0.28 -3.05
C ALA A 249 -21.65 1.12 -2.43
N LEU A 250 -22.23 2.07 -3.15
CA LEU A 250 -22.55 3.41 -2.67
C LEU A 250 -23.51 3.36 -1.47
N GLU A 251 -24.60 2.60 -1.56
CA GLU A 251 -25.55 2.46 -0.46
C GLU A 251 -24.89 1.88 0.80
N GLN A 252 -24.06 0.86 0.64
CA GLN A 252 -23.33 0.28 1.77
C GLN A 252 -22.30 1.23 2.35
N PHE A 253 -21.62 2.03 1.52
CA PHE A 253 -20.71 3.07 1.97
C PHE A 253 -21.43 4.12 2.81
N GLN A 254 -22.60 4.62 2.36
CA GLN A 254 -23.38 5.59 3.12
C GLN A 254 -23.82 5.03 4.49
N LYS A 255 -24.36 3.81 4.52
CA LYS A 255 -24.72 3.14 5.77
C LYS A 255 -23.53 2.93 6.72
N TRP A 256 -22.36 2.64 6.18
CA TRP A 256 -21.13 2.51 6.95
C TRP A 256 -20.69 3.87 7.49
N LYS A 257 -20.68 4.92 6.66
CA LYS A 257 -20.36 6.28 7.03
C LYS A 257 -21.23 6.77 8.18
N ASP A 258 -22.57 6.65 8.06
CA ASP A 258 -23.51 7.08 9.11
C ASP A 258 -23.18 6.46 10.48
N LYS A 259 -22.84 5.16 10.50
CA LYS A 259 -22.43 4.47 11.72
C LYS A 259 -21.13 4.98 12.30
N VAL A 260 -20.14 5.29 11.43
CA VAL A 260 -18.86 5.85 11.83
C VAL A 260 -19.07 7.22 12.46
N GLU A 261 -19.81 8.11 11.82
CA GLU A 261 -20.09 9.48 12.31
C GLU A 261 -20.83 9.46 13.66
N GLN A 262 -21.82 8.55 13.81
CA GLN A 262 -22.53 8.38 15.08
C GLN A 262 -21.63 7.88 16.21
N SER A 263 -20.56 7.15 15.89
CA SER A 263 -19.62 6.63 16.89
C SER A 263 -18.68 7.70 17.47
N LYS A 264 -18.51 8.81 16.78
CA LYS A 264 -17.60 9.92 17.14
C LYS A 264 -16.13 9.48 17.32
N ILE A 265 -15.69 8.45 16.60
CA ILE A 265 -14.30 8.00 16.61
C ILE A 265 -13.50 8.87 15.60
N GLU A 266 -12.65 9.76 16.10
CA GLU A 266 -11.96 10.79 15.28
C GLU A 266 -11.11 10.20 14.17
N GLU A 267 -10.39 9.10 14.43
CA GLU A 267 -9.54 8.43 13.44
C GLU A 267 -10.35 7.94 12.23
N PHE A 268 -11.56 7.44 12.46
CA PHE A 268 -12.45 7.01 11.40
C PHE A 268 -13.12 8.18 10.68
N ASN A 269 -13.45 9.25 11.38
CA ASN A 269 -13.98 10.47 10.74
C ASN A 269 -12.97 11.06 9.77
N THR A 270 -11.69 11.08 10.13
CA THR A 270 -10.60 11.50 9.22
C THR A 270 -10.53 10.60 7.98
N ALA A 271 -10.66 9.29 8.15
CA ALA A 271 -10.69 8.35 7.03
C ALA A 271 -11.92 8.58 6.13
N VAL A 272 -13.12 8.79 6.71
CA VAL A 272 -14.35 9.10 5.97
C VAL A 272 -14.19 10.34 5.11
N ASN A 273 -13.68 11.45 5.66
CA ASN A 273 -13.46 12.68 4.91
C ASN A 273 -12.55 12.49 3.70
N SER A 274 -11.47 11.72 3.87
CA SER A 274 -10.57 11.39 2.77
C SER A 274 -11.24 10.50 1.71
N LEU A 275 -12.05 9.53 2.12
CA LEU A 275 -12.79 8.66 1.21
C LEU A 275 -13.86 9.42 0.42
N GLU A 276 -14.58 10.35 1.05
CA GLU A 276 -15.58 11.18 0.38
C GLU A 276 -14.99 12.07 -0.70
N HIS A 277 -13.82 12.64 -0.43
CA HIS A 277 -13.10 13.44 -1.43
C HIS A 277 -12.79 12.66 -2.72
N HIS A 278 -12.60 11.36 -2.61
CA HIS A 278 -12.26 10.48 -3.73
C HIS A 278 -13.38 9.52 -4.13
N LEU A 279 -14.61 9.72 -3.62
CA LEU A 279 -15.68 8.72 -3.68
C LEU A 279 -16.03 8.29 -5.12
N ASP A 280 -16.12 9.23 -6.06
CA ASP A 280 -16.43 8.92 -7.45
C ASP A 280 -15.39 7.99 -8.08
N ASN A 281 -14.10 8.25 -7.82
CA ASN A 281 -13.01 7.43 -8.34
C ASN A 281 -12.89 6.08 -7.62
N ILE A 282 -13.27 6.01 -6.33
CA ILE A 282 -13.39 4.75 -5.58
C ILE A 282 -14.53 3.89 -6.15
N LEU A 283 -15.67 4.50 -6.44
CA LEU A 283 -16.83 3.82 -6.98
C LEU A 283 -16.67 3.38 -8.44
N ASN A 284 -15.68 3.88 -9.16
CA ASN A 284 -15.34 3.39 -10.50
C ASN A 284 -14.71 1.99 -10.48
N PHE A 285 -14.39 1.45 -9.30
CA PHE A 285 -13.95 0.06 -9.12
C PHE A 285 -15.07 -0.95 -9.42
N PHE A 286 -16.33 -0.58 -9.19
CA PHE A 286 -17.53 -1.41 -9.35
C PHE A 286 -18.18 -1.14 -10.73
#